data_0c3a4b949c9d6ff24b404c59b4b3a7d4
#
_entry.id   0c3a4b949c9d6ff24b404c59b4b3a7d4
#
_cell.length_a   1.000
_cell.length_b   1.000
_cell.length_c   1.000
_cell.angle_alpha   90.00
_cell.angle_beta   90.00
_cell.angle_gamma   90.00
#
_symmetry.space_group_name_H-M   'P 1'
#
loop_
_entity.id
_entity.type
_entity.pdbx_description
1 polymer ?
#
loop_
_entity_poly.entity_id
_entity_poly.type
_entity_poly.pdbx_seq_one_letter_code
_entity_poly.pdbx_strand_id
1 'polypeptide(L)'
;MEQLEKRIGYTFKDKNLLLTALTHSSYANERHGGAESYERLEFLGDSILGLVAADFLYRHEPKLPEGKMTRLRAELVCETSLHGVALQLGLGQYMRLGRGEEHTGGRARPSILADMVESIIAAMYLDSGAMDESRRFIMDKILSNAEFGAQHRSADYKTQLQELVQKKSGQHISYELSDE
;
A
#
# COMPACT_ATOMS: atom_id res chain seq x y z
N MET A 1 15.01 -14.74 -8.24
CA MET A 1 15.10 -13.27 -8.21
C MET A 1 14.81 -12.66 -9.59
N GLU A 2 15.47 -13.06 -10.68
CA GLU A 2 15.24 -12.49 -12.03
C GLU A 2 13.77 -12.52 -12.50
N GLN A 3 13.02 -13.57 -12.18
CA GLN A 3 11.60 -13.64 -12.51
C GLN A 3 10.78 -12.60 -11.74
N LEU A 4 11.13 -12.32 -10.49
CA LEU A 4 10.47 -11.29 -9.69
C LEU A 4 10.78 -9.89 -10.26
N GLU A 5 12.06 -9.62 -10.59
CA GLU A 5 12.47 -8.35 -11.20
C GLU A 5 11.73 -8.07 -12.51
N LYS A 6 11.54 -9.12 -13.34
CA LYS A 6 10.72 -9.00 -14.55
C LYS A 6 9.26 -8.64 -14.27
N ARG A 7 8.66 -9.17 -13.19
CA ARG A 7 7.28 -8.85 -12.78
C ARG A 7 7.17 -7.45 -12.20
N ILE A 8 8.17 -7.04 -11.40
CA ILE A 8 8.30 -5.68 -10.86
C ILE A 8 8.50 -4.68 -12.01
N GLY A 9 9.22 -5.06 -13.06
CA GLY A 9 9.62 -4.18 -14.16
C GLY A 9 10.87 -3.36 -13.84
N TYR A 10 11.68 -3.83 -12.86
CA TYR A 10 12.91 -3.16 -12.44
C TYR A 10 13.99 -4.18 -12.11
N THR A 11 15.22 -3.92 -12.58
CA THR A 11 16.40 -4.74 -12.28
C THR A 11 17.28 -4.03 -11.27
N PHE A 12 17.39 -4.58 -10.06
CA PHE A 12 18.17 -4.00 -8.98
C PHE A 12 19.67 -4.09 -9.26
N LYS A 13 20.38 -2.98 -9.03
CA LYS A 13 21.84 -2.90 -9.04
C LYS A 13 22.40 -3.59 -7.78
N ASP A 14 21.85 -3.23 -6.62
CA ASP A 14 22.14 -3.91 -5.35
C ASP A 14 21.02 -4.93 -5.03
N LYS A 15 21.34 -6.21 -5.23
CA LYS A 15 20.42 -7.32 -4.92
C LYS A 15 20.12 -7.46 -3.43
N ASN A 16 20.94 -6.90 -2.55
CA ASN A 16 20.71 -6.96 -1.10
C ASN A 16 19.51 -6.09 -0.71
N LEU A 17 19.29 -4.95 -1.39
CA LEU A 17 18.08 -4.14 -1.15
C LEU A 17 16.80 -4.94 -1.43
N LEU A 18 16.75 -5.66 -2.55
CA LEU A 18 15.61 -6.53 -2.85
C LEU A 18 15.51 -7.69 -1.85
N LEU A 19 16.62 -8.29 -1.45
CA LEU A 19 16.61 -9.35 -0.43
C LEU A 19 16.10 -8.84 0.92
N THR A 20 16.51 -7.65 1.34
CA THR A 20 16.02 -7.00 2.56
C THR A 20 14.52 -6.73 2.47
N ALA A 21 14.04 -6.18 1.35
CA ALA A 21 12.61 -5.93 1.13
C ALA A 21 11.74 -7.21 1.17
N LEU A 22 12.33 -8.38 0.93
CA LEU A 22 11.67 -9.68 0.98
C LEU A 22 11.89 -10.42 2.31
N THR A 23 12.54 -9.82 3.30
CA THR A 23 12.91 -10.45 4.57
C THR A 23 12.05 -9.95 5.70
N HIS A 24 11.15 -10.81 6.19
CA HIS A 24 10.35 -10.52 7.39
C HIS A 24 11.19 -10.54 8.67
N SER A 25 10.79 -9.77 9.68
CA SER A 25 11.49 -9.69 10.98
C SER A 25 11.64 -11.04 11.68
N SER A 26 10.69 -11.95 11.54
CA SER A 26 10.80 -13.31 12.08
C SER A 26 12.01 -14.07 11.53
N TYR A 27 12.32 -13.91 10.24
CA TYR A 27 13.51 -14.53 9.64
C TYR A 27 14.79 -13.87 10.13
N ALA A 28 14.79 -12.54 10.21
CA ALA A 28 15.94 -11.79 10.70
C ALA A 28 16.30 -12.16 12.14
N ASN A 29 15.28 -12.32 13.01
CA ASN A 29 15.43 -12.67 14.41
C ASN A 29 15.92 -14.11 14.63
N GLU A 30 15.55 -15.05 13.76
CA GLU A 30 16.05 -16.44 13.85
C GLU A 30 17.51 -16.59 13.38
N ARG A 31 18.05 -15.62 12.66
CA ARG A 31 19.42 -15.63 12.18
C ARG A 31 20.35 -14.88 13.11
N HIS A 32 21.22 -15.61 13.83
CA HIS A 32 22.26 -15.06 14.70
C HIS A 32 23.37 -14.31 13.93
N GLY A 33 23.03 -13.38 13.07
CA GLY A 33 24.01 -12.66 12.26
C GLY A 33 23.55 -11.29 11.82
N GLY A 34 22.41 -10.78 12.38
CA GLY A 34 21.97 -9.41 12.14
C GLY A 34 21.44 -9.17 10.71
N ALA A 35 20.71 -10.12 10.15
CA ALA A 35 20.00 -9.86 8.90
C ALA A 35 19.03 -8.70 9.12
N GLU A 36 19.01 -7.74 8.19
CA GLU A 36 18.04 -6.65 8.21
C GLU A 36 16.67 -7.16 7.75
N SER A 37 15.61 -6.69 8.43
CA SER A 37 14.22 -6.92 8.02
C SER A 37 13.72 -5.79 7.12
N TYR A 38 12.58 -6.01 6.49
CA TYR A 38 11.95 -5.03 5.61
C TYR A 38 11.37 -3.80 6.33
N GLU A 39 11.18 -3.83 7.66
CA GLU A 39 10.43 -2.83 8.43
C GLU A 39 10.88 -1.37 8.17
N ARG A 40 12.19 -1.15 8.06
CA ARG A 40 12.71 0.20 7.74
C ARG A 40 12.42 0.61 6.29
N LEU A 41 12.41 -0.34 5.37
CA LEU A 41 12.03 -0.09 3.97
C LEU A 41 10.54 0.15 3.85
N GLU A 42 9.70 -0.62 4.55
CA GLU A 42 8.25 -0.43 4.66
C GLU A 42 7.93 1.01 5.10
N PHE A 43 8.50 1.47 6.22
CA PHE A 43 8.32 2.83 6.72
C PHE A 43 8.63 3.90 5.66
N LEU A 44 9.72 3.74 4.91
CA LEU A 44 10.08 4.65 3.83
C LEU A 44 9.13 4.49 2.63
N GLY A 45 8.76 3.26 2.31
CA GLY A 45 7.90 2.93 1.17
C GLY A 45 6.49 3.47 1.32
N ASP A 46 5.88 3.38 2.50
CA ASP A 46 4.59 4.00 2.84
C ASP A 46 4.64 5.51 2.54
N SER A 47 5.67 6.20 2.99
CA SER A 47 5.83 7.64 2.76
C SER A 47 5.95 7.99 1.28
N ILE A 48 6.70 7.19 0.49
CA ILE A 48 6.83 7.38 -0.96
C ILE A 48 5.50 7.10 -1.66
N LEU A 49 4.83 6.02 -1.32
CA LEU A 49 3.53 5.63 -1.85
C LEU A 49 2.48 6.71 -1.58
N GLY A 50 2.42 7.18 -0.33
CA GLY A 50 1.51 8.25 0.08
C GLY A 50 1.74 9.55 -0.69
N LEU A 51 3.01 9.94 -0.91
CA LEU A 51 3.37 11.13 -1.70
C LEU A 51 2.93 10.98 -3.16
N VAL A 52 3.25 9.86 -3.80
CA VAL A 52 2.91 9.63 -5.22
C VAL A 52 1.40 9.58 -5.42
N ALA A 53 0.67 8.92 -4.53
CA ALA A 53 -0.79 8.87 -4.59
C ALA A 53 -1.42 10.25 -4.38
N ALA A 54 -0.90 11.06 -3.45
CA ALA A 54 -1.36 12.43 -3.23
C ALA A 54 -1.09 13.33 -4.44
N ASP A 55 0.10 13.30 -5.02
CA ASP A 55 0.46 14.05 -6.22
C ASP A 55 -0.42 13.64 -7.42
N PHE A 56 -0.67 12.35 -7.58
CA PHE A 56 -1.55 11.82 -8.61
C PHE A 56 -2.97 12.39 -8.46
N LEU A 57 -3.60 12.27 -7.29
CA LEU A 57 -4.94 12.79 -7.04
C LEU A 57 -5.03 14.29 -7.24
N TYR A 58 -4.06 15.05 -6.73
CA TYR A 58 -4.02 16.51 -6.86
C TYR A 58 -4.00 16.96 -8.32
N ARG A 59 -3.28 16.26 -9.19
CA ARG A 59 -3.15 16.61 -10.60
C ARG A 59 -4.32 16.14 -11.45
N HIS A 60 -4.87 14.96 -11.18
CA HIS A 60 -5.90 14.35 -12.02
C HIS A 60 -7.32 14.71 -11.59
N GLU A 61 -7.50 15.15 -10.35
CA GLU A 61 -8.79 15.52 -9.78
C GLU A 61 -8.83 16.99 -9.27
N PRO A 62 -8.59 17.98 -10.14
CA PRO A 62 -8.36 19.38 -9.73
C PRO A 62 -9.57 20.05 -9.06
N LYS A 63 -10.77 19.46 -9.16
CA LYS A 63 -12.00 19.96 -8.55
C LYS A 63 -12.39 19.21 -7.27
N LEU A 64 -11.62 18.20 -6.88
CA LEU A 64 -11.98 17.38 -5.73
C LEU A 64 -11.60 18.11 -4.43
N PRO A 65 -12.54 18.26 -3.46
CA PRO A 65 -12.22 18.82 -2.15
C PRO A 65 -11.17 17.98 -1.41
N GLU A 66 -10.37 18.64 -0.55
CA GLU A 66 -9.29 18.00 0.22
C GLU A 66 -9.75 16.75 0.97
N GLY A 67 -10.88 16.82 1.71
CA GLY A 67 -11.40 15.68 2.47
C GLY A 67 -11.73 14.47 1.59
N LYS A 68 -12.16 14.68 0.34
CA LYS A 68 -12.38 13.59 -0.62
C LYS A 68 -11.06 13.04 -1.16
N MET A 69 -10.06 13.89 -1.43
CA MET A 69 -8.72 13.43 -1.83
C MET A 69 -8.07 12.59 -0.74
N THR A 70 -8.20 13.00 0.53
CA THR A 70 -7.66 12.25 1.67
C THR A 70 -8.29 10.87 1.78
N ARG A 71 -9.61 10.76 1.60
CA ARG A 71 -10.32 9.47 1.61
C ARG A 71 -9.91 8.57 0.45
N LEU A 72 -9.89 9.12 -0.77
CA LEU A 72 -9.47 8.37 -1.96
C LEU A 72 -8.02 7.88 -1.84
N ARG A 73 -7.12 8.72 -1.32
CA ARG A 73 -5.76 8.28 -1.06
C ARG A 73 -5.73 7.08 -0.13
N ALA A 74 -6.44 7.14 1.01
CA ALA A 74 -6.49 6.02 1.95
C ALA A 74 -7.04 4.73 1.31
N GLU A 75 -8.04 4.82 0.43
CA GLU A 75 -8.60 3.68 -0.30
C GLU A 75 -7.59 3.09 -1.31
N LEU A 76 -6.84 3.95 -2.00
CA LEU A 76 -5.88 3.54 -3.02
C LEU A 76 -4.66 2.80 -2.45
N VAL A 77 -4.20 3.21 -1.26
CA VAL A 77 -2.98 2.70 -0.65
C VAL A 77 -3.26 1.78 0.55
N CYS A 78 -4.50 1.30 0.73
CA CYS A 78 -4.86 0.42 1.83
C CYS A 78 -4.27 -0.99 1.66
N GLU A 79 -4.21 -1.74 2.77
CA GLU A 79 -3.75 -3.13 2.81
C GLU A 79 -4.38 -3.99 1.72
N THR A 80 -5.69 -3.89 1.50
CA THR A 80 -6.40 -4.69 0.50
C THR A 80 -5.90 -4.42 -0.92
N SER A 81 -5.65 -3.15 -1.26
CA SER A 81 -5.11 -2.75 -2.55
C SER A 81 -3.70 -3.30 -2.76
N LEU A 82 -2.83 -3.11 -1.79
CA LEU A 82 -1.43 -3.57 -1.85
C LEU A 82 -1.33 -5.10 -1.83
N HIS A 83 -2.18 -5.77 -1.05
CA HIS A 83 -2.29 -7.23 -1.08
C HIS A 83 -2.64 -7.75 -2.48
N GLY A 84 -3.57 -7.10 -3.18
CA GLY A 84 -3.90 -7.43 -4.57
C GLY A 84 -2.68 -7.35 -5.50
N VAL A 85 -1.87 -6.30 -5.36
CA VAL A 85 -0.61 -6.15 -6.11
C VAL A 85 0.40 -7.23 -5.74
N ALA A 86 0.54 -7.55 -4.45
CA ALA A 86 1.44 -8.59 -3.98
C ALA A 86 1.09 -9.97 -4.56
N LEU A 87 -0.21 -10.28 -4.67
CA LEU A 87 -0.68 -11.53 -5.31
C LEU A 87 -0.36 -11.56 -6.80
N GLN A 88 -0.58 -10.46 -7.54
CA GLN A 88 -0.24 -10.35 -8.96
C GLN A 88 1.26 -10.56 -9.20
N LEU A 89 2.09 -10.02 -8.34
CA LEU A 89 3.56 -10.18 -8.39
C LEU A 89 4.00 -11.57 -7.88
N GLY A 90 3.15 -12.29 -7.16
CA GLY A 90 3.46 -13.57 -6.55
C GLY A 90 4.50 -13.45 -5.43
N LEU A 91 4.45 -12.38 -4.62
CA LEU A 91 5.48 -12.06 -3.62
C LEU A 91 5.63 -13.16 -2.57
N GLY A 92 4.56 -13.83 -2.18
CA GLY A 92 4.59 -14.88 -1.17
C GLY A 92 5.64 -15.97 -1.41
N GLN A 93 5.90 -16.34 -2.68
CA GLN A 93 6.91 -17.37 -3.00
C GLN A 93 8.36 -16.90 -2.82
N TYR A 94 8.61 -15.58 -2.79
CA TYR A 94 9.95 -14.99 -2.63
C TYR A 94 10.25 -14.56 -1.20
N MET A 95 9.23 -14.57 -0.34
CA MET A 95 9.31 -14.11 1.04
C MET A 95 10.24 -14.98 1.88
N ARG A 96 11.05 -14.34 2.70
CA ARG A 96 11.92 -14.99 3.70
C ARG A 96 11.27 -14.86 5.07
N LEU A 97 10.75 -15.97 5.58
CA LEU A 97 10.05 -16.06 6.87
C LEU A 97 10.84 -16.92 7.86
N GLY A 98 10.71 -16.62 9.14
CA GLY A 98 11.09 -17.52 10.21
C GLY A 98 10.14 -18.73 10.28
N ARG A 99 10.59 -19.82 10.89
CA ARG A 99 9.83 -21.08 10.94
C ARG A 99 8.47 -20.94 11.61
N GLY A 100 8.42 -20.13 12.70
CA GLY A 100 7.16 -19.88 13.41
C GLY A 100 6.14 -19.17 12.54
N GLU A 101 6.55 -18.11 11.86
CA GLU A 101 5.70 -17.33 10.97
C GLU A 101 5.26 -18.13 9.73
N GLU A 102 6.16 -18.93 9.16
CA GLU A 102 5.84 -19.87 8.07
C GLU A 102 4.75 -20.85 8.48
N HIS A 103 4.89 -21.45 9.68
CA HIS A 103 3.95 -22.44 10.18
C HIS A 103 2.53 -21.89 10.45
N THR A 104 2.43 -20.60 10.78
CA THR A 104 1.15 -19.90 11.00
C THR A 104 0.55 -19.30 9.73
N GLY A 105 1.11 -19.61 8.56
CA GLY A 105 0.59 -19.17 7.27
C GLY A 105 0.98 -17.73 6.90
N GLY A 106 2.03 -17.19 7.49
CA GLY A 106 2.51 -15.81 7.24
C GLY A 106 2.75 -15.50 5.77
N ARG A 107 3.14 -16.50 4.97
CA ARG A 107 3.38 -16.37 3.52
C ARG A 107 2.16 -15.92 2.72
N ALA A 108 0.96 -16.14 3.22
CA ALA A 108 -0.30 -15.72 2.60
C ALA A 108 -1.01 -14.61 3.39
N ARG A 109 -0.39 -14.08 4.45
CA ARG A 109 -1.01 -13.06 5.31
C ARG A 109 -1.07 -11.72 4.58
N PRO A 110 -2.28 -11.12 4.43
CA PRO A 110 -2.48 -9.89 3.67
C PRO A 110 -1.58 -8.74 4.13
N SER A 111 -1.47 -8.49 5.44
CA SER A 111 -0.64 -7.40 5.98
C SER A 111 0.83 -7.57 5.61
N ILE A 112 1.42 -8.77 5.82
CA ILE A 112 2.83 -9.02 5.48
C ILE A 112 3.08 -8.83 3.97
N LEU A 113 2.14 -9.23 3.14
CA LEU A 113 2.24 -9.07 1.69
C LEU A 113 2.13 -7.60 1.26
N ALA A 114 1.27 -6.82 1.92
CA ALA A 114 1.16 -5.39 1.70
C ALA A 114 2.46 -4.66 2.09
N ASP A 115 2.99 -4.92 3.30
CA ASP A 115 4.24 -4.36 3.80
C ASP A 115 5.41 -4.61 2.84
N MET A 116 5.45 -5.80 2.21
CA MET A 116 6.46 -6.13 1.21
C MET A 116 6.35 -5.28 -0.06
N VAL A 117 5.16 -4.91 -0.50
CA VAL A 117 4.98 -4.00 -1.65
C VAL A 117 5.58 -2.63 -1.32
N GLU A 118 5.30 -2.10 -0.14
CA GLU A 118 5.89 -0.83 0.33
C GLU A 118 7.41 -0.93 0.41
N SER A 119 7.91 -2.02 0.97
CA SER A 119 9.36 -2.26 1.08
C SER A 119 10.05 -2.33 -0.28
N ILE A 120 9.42 -2.93 -1.30
CA ILE A 120 9.94 -2.96 -2.67
C ILE A 120 9.96 -1.55 -3.26
N ILE A 121 8.95 -0.72 -3.02
CA ILE A 121 8.92 0.68 -3.46
C ILE A 121 10.12 1.44 -2.91
N ALA A 122 10.41 1.31 -1.61
CA ALA A 122 11.56 1.94 -0.98
C ALA A 122 12.90 1.39 -1.52
N ALA A 123 12.99 0.08 -1.70
CA ALA A 123 14.19 -0.55 -2.25
C ALA A 123 14.50 -0.04 -3.67
N MET A 124 13.49 0.12 -4.52
CA MET A 124 13.64 0.70 -5.85
C MET A 124 14.12 2.16 -5.78
N TYR A 125 13.54 2.95 -4.88
CA TYR A 125 13.95 4.34 -4.66
C TYR A 125 15.43 4.45 -4.27
N LEU A 126 15.86 3.65 -3.30
CA LEU A 126 17.24 3.66 -2.82
C LEU A 126 18.24 3.15 -3.87
N ASP A 127 17.87 2.10 -4.61
CA ASP A 127 18.73 1.50 -5.63
C ASP A 127 18.90 2.38 -6.86
N SER A 128 17.83 3.04 -7.30
CA SER A 128 17.86 3.95 -8.45
C SER A 128 18.51 5.29 -8.13
N GLY A 129 18.43 5.73 -6.87
CA GLY A 129 18.85 7.07 -6.42
C GLY A 129 17.88 8.19 -6.84
N ALA A 130 16.69 7.84 -7.38
CA ALA A 130 15.69 8.78 -7.86
C ALA A 130 14.26 8.26 -7.64
N MET A 131 13.29 9.18 -7.68
CA MET A 131 11.87 8.85 -7.47
C MET A 131 11.22 8.15 -8.69
N ASP A 132 11.79 8.28 -9.87
CA ASP A 132 11.13 7.95 -11.13
C ASP A 132 10.74 6.47 -11.25
N GLU A 133 11.60 5.56 -10.83
CA GLU A 133 11.34 4.12 -10.92
C GLU A 133 10.24 3.70 -9.95
N SER A 134 10.29 4.17 -8.70
CA SER A 134 9.24 3.92 -7.71
C SER A 134 7.91 4.54 -8.14
N ARG A 135 7.95 5.78 -8.65
CA ARG A 135 6.76 6.45 -9.22
C ARG A 135 6.16 5.62 -10.35
N ARG A 136 6.96 5.16 -11.30
CA ARG A 136 6.49 4.33 -12.41
C ARG A 136 5.82 3.05 -11.90
N PHE A 137 6.46 2.34 -10.97
CA PHE A 137 5.89 1.14 -10.37
C PHE A 137 4.54 1.40 -9.69
N ILE A 138 4.45 2.45 -8.87
CA ILE A 138 3.22 2.84 -8.17
C ILE A 138 2.11 3.17 -9.20
N MET A 139 2.43 3.96 -10.22
CA MET A 139 1.47 4.31 -11.27
C MET A 139 0.97 3.07 -12.01
N ASP A 140 1.88 2.18 -12.43
CA ASP A 140 1.55 1.02 -13.26
C ASP A 140 0.86 -0.11 -12.49
N LYS A 141 1.24 -0.35 -11.24
CA LYS A 141 0.79 -1.52 -10.48
C LYS A 141 -0.31 -1.21 -9.46
N ILE A 142 -0.33 0.00 -8.92
CA ILE A 142 -1.26 0.36 -7.85
C ILE A 142 -2.35 1.29 -8.37
N LEU A 143 -1.97 2.39 -9.01
CA LEU A 143 -2.92 3.44 -9.37
C LEU A 143 -3.62 3.19 -10.72
N SER A 144 -3.03 2.45 -11.66
CA SER A 144 -3.67 2.13 -12.96
C SER A 144 -4.92 1.27 -12.83
N ASN A 145 -5.02 0.44 -11.79
CA ASN A 145 -6.16 -0.41 -11.52
C ASN A 145 -7.29 0.28 -10.76
N ALA A 146 -7.07 1.53 -10.33
CA ALA A 146 -8.08 2.32 -9.66
C ALA A 146 -9.11 2.80 -10.68
N GLU A 147 -10.30 2.20 -10.68
CA GLU A 147 -11.45 2.71 -11.45
C GLU A 147 -11.89 4.06 -10.87
N PHE A 148 -11.26 5.14 -11.36
CA PHE A 148 -11.64 6.50 -10.99
C PHE A 148 -13.01 6.82 -11.56
N GLY A 149 -13.99 7.04 -10.71
CA GLY A 149 -15.26 7.70 -11.05
C GLY A 149 -16.52 6.88 -11.12
N ALA A 150 -16.50 5.56 -11.19
CA ALA A 150 -17.73 4.77 -11.29
C ALA A 150 -18.23 4.25 -9.91
N GLN A 151 -17.36 3.90 -9.00
CA GLN A 151 -17.72 3.31 -7.71
C GLN A 151 -17.87 4.32 -6.56
N HIS A 152 -17.24 5.51 -6.65
CA HIS A 152 -17.28 6.51 -5.58
C HIS A 152 -18.61 7.25 -5.43
N ARG A 153 -19.61 6.98 -6.29
CA ARG A 153 -20.94 7.60 -6.18
C ARG A 153 -21.90 6.91 -5.21
N SER A 154 -21.58 5.72 -4.72
CA SER A 154 -22.59 4.89 -4.06
C SER A 154 -22.40 4.59 -2.57
N ALA A 155 -21.30 4.94 -1.93
CA ALA A 155 -21.00 4.32 -0.63
C ALA A 155 -21.06 5.22 0.63
N ASP A 156 -21.30 6.51 0.53
CA ASP A 156 -21.25 7.38 1.72
C ASP A 156 -22.52 8.18 1.99
N TYR A 157 -23.65 7.50 1.94
CA TYR A 157 -24.94 8.10 2.31
C TYR A 157 -24.94 8.65 3.74
N LYS A 158 -24.19 8.03 4.67
CA LYS A 158 -24.12 8.49 6.06
C LYS A 158 -23.40 9.83 6.17
N THR A 159 -22.24 9.98 5.55
CA THR A 159 -21.49 11.24 5.54
C THR A 159 -22.20 12.30 4.72
N GLN A 160 -22.79 11.95 3.56
CA GLN A 160 -23.60 12.88 2.77
C GLN A 160 -24.80 13.40 3.55
N LEU A 161 -25.47 12.53 4.30
CA LEU A 161 -26.58 12.93 5.18
C LEU A 161 -26.07 13.84 6.30
N GLN A 162 -24.95 13.52 6.93
CA GLN A 162 -24.33 14.38 7.96
C GLN A 162 -23.98 15.77 7.41
N GLU A 163 -23.34 15.82 6.25
CA GLU A 163 -22.98 17.09 5.59
C GLU A 163 -24.22 17.92 5.23
N LEU A 164 -25.29 17.27 4.75
CA LEU A 164 -26.55 17.93 4.41
C LEU A 164 -27.26 18.51 5.66
N VAL A 165 -27.25 17.77 6.76
CA VAL A 165 -27.87 18.21 8.02
C VAL A 165 -27.03 19.30 8.69
N GLN A 166 -25.70 19.19 8.70
CA GLN A 166 -24.80 20.19 9.28
C GLN A 166 -24.80 21.52 8.52
N LYS A 167 -25.14 21.53 7.21
CA LYS A 167 -25.34 22.77 6.45
C LYS A 167 -26.54 23.59 6.93
N LYS A 168 -27.46 22.99 7.66
CA LYS A 168 -28.59 23.69 8.26
C LYS A 168 -28.26 23.96 9.74
N SER A 169 -28.03 25.21 10.07
CA SER A 169 -27.73 25.64 11.45
C SER A 169 -28.75 25.11 12.45
N GLY A 170 -28.28 24.47 13.51
CA GLY A 170 -29.11 23.99 14.62
C GLY A 170 -29.70 22.58 14.47
N GLN A 171 -29.33 21.82 13.41
CA GLN A 171 -29.78 20.42 13.29
C GLN A 171 -28.63 19.46 13.67
N HIS A 172 -28.98 18.43 14.45
CA HIS A 172 -28.07 17.36 14.87
C HIS A 172 -28.67 16.01 14.47
N ILE A 173 -27.80 15.08 14.05
CA ILE A 173 -28.18 13.68 13.79
C ILE A 173 -27.87 12.89 15.06
N SER A 174 -28.87 12.19 15.60
CA SER A 174 -28.68 11.16 16.62
C SER A 174 -28.85 9.77 15.98
N TYR A 175 -28.03 8.81 16.41
CA TYR A 175 -28.14 7.42 15.99
C TYR A 175 -28.63 6.60 17.18
N GLU A 176 -29.71 5.84 16.98
CA GLU A 176 -30.22 4.89 17.95
C GLU A 176 -29.98 3.46 17.39
N LEU A 177 -29.54 2.56 18.26
CA LEU A 177 -29.49 1.14 17.95
C LEU A 177 -30.93 0.63 17.98
N SER A 178 -31.46 0.16 16.86
CA SER A 178 -32.69 -0.61 16.84
C SER A 178 -32.32 -2.07 17.05
N ASP A 179 -32.73 -2.64 18.18
CA ASP A 179 -32.68 -4.08 18.39
C ASP A 179 -33.69 -4.75 17.42
N GLU A 180 -33.15 -5.58 16.52
CA GLU A 180 -33.89 -6.65 15.83
C GLU A 180 -33.39 -8.01 16.32
#